data_66f78ee80d2f5e8c3df69387517bfd4a
#
_entry.id   66f78ee80d2f5e8c3df69387517bfd4a
#
_cell.length_a   1.000
_cell.length_b   1.000
_cell.length_c   1.000
_cell.angle_alpha   90.00
_cell.angle_beta   90.00
_cell.angle_gamma   90.00
#
_symmetry.space_group_name_H-M   'P 1'
#
loop_
_entity.id
_entity.type
_entity.pdbx_description
1 polymer ?
#
loop_
_entity_poly.entity_id
_entity_poly.type
_entity_poly.pdbx_seq_one_letter_code
_entity_poly.pdbx_strand_id
1 'polypeptide(L)'
;MGPLPRGRVLYELGVRLISFDRPGYGGSDRMASRLVSDVAADVLAIANHLDIERFAVIGRSGGGPHALACAAMLPDRVTRAGVLGSIAPRGAEGLDWYAGMSESNVREFTTAAAAPESLIEELGLTAARIKADPMSHVATLGPEMPESDRRVVADGGIRMLLAKNFAEALRHSAAGWIDDALAFCAPWGFNLADIQVPVLLWHGEDDVFSPAAHARWMAGQIPTAELLVLPHTAHFGALEVVPDVLSWLIR
;
A
#
# COMPACT_ATOMS: atom_id res chain seq x y z
N MET A 1 0.64 5.75 -7.21
CA MET A 1 -0.76 6.17 -6.90
C MET A 1 -1.65 4.95 -6.90
N GLY A 2 -2.58 4.80 -5.96
CA GLY A 2 -3.57 3.71 -5.96
C GLY A 2 -4.89 4.15 -6.60
N PRO A 3 -5.87 3.23 -6.77
CA PRO A 3 -7.21 3.59 -7.20
C PRO A 3 -7.81 4.66 -6.27
N LEU A 4 -8.24 5.77 -6.85
CA LEU A 4 -8.84 6.87 -6.11
C LEU A 4 -10.33 6.61 -5.86
N PRO A 5 -10.89 7.04 -4.71
CA PRO A 5 -12.33 6.99 -4.47
C PRO A 5 -13.07 7.89 -5.47
N ARG A 6 -14.35 7.57 -5.69
CA ARG A 6 -15.18 8.39 -6.59
C ARG A 6 -15.27 9.83 -6.07
N GLY A 7 -15.16 10.82 -6.95
CA GLY A 7 -15.20 12.24 -6.57
C GLY A 7 -16.48 12.63 -5.79
N ARG A 8 -17.62 11.95 -6.05
CA ARG A 8 -18.85 12.14 -5.29
C ARG A 8 -18.67 11.82 -3.79
N VAL A 9 -17.96 10.73 -3.46
CA VAL A 9 -17.68 10.34 -2.06
C VAL A 9 -16.85 11.41 -1.35
N LEU A 10 -15.82 11.93 -2.02
CA LEU A 10 -14.97 13.00 -1.47
C LEU A 10 -15.77 14.27 -1.23
N TYR A 11 -16.65 14.61 -2.16
CA TYR A 11 -17.52 15.79 -2.04
C TYR A 11 -18.52 15.65 -0.90
N GLU A 12 -19.21 14.51 -0.80
CA GLU A 12 -20.21 14.25 0.24
C GLU A 12 -19.59 14.24 1.65
N LEU A 13 -18.33 13.79 1.77
CA LEU A 13 -17.59 13.78 3.03
C LEU A 13 -16.84 15.10 3.31
N GLY A 14 -16.81 16.04 2.37
CA GLY A 14 -16.02 17.27 2.49
C GLY A 14 -14.51 17.02 2.56
N VAL A 15 -14.02 15.96 1.92
CA VAL A 15 -12.61 15.53 1.98
C VAL A 15 -11.82 16.11 0.81
N ARG A 16 -10.74 16.83 1.12
CA ARG A 16 -9.67 17.14 0.15
C ARG A 16 -8.66 16.00 0.16
N LEU A 17 -8.70 15.14 -0.87
CA LEU A 17 -7.73 14.05 -1.03
C LEU A 17 -6.51 14.54 -1.83
N ILE A 18 -5.32 14.35 -1.27
CA ILE A 18 -4.04 14.63 -1.92
C ILE A 18 -3.32 13.30 -2.08
N SER A 19 -2.89 13.02 -3.29
CA SER A 19 -2.08 11.84 -3.60
C SER A 19 -0.89 12.26 -4.48
N PHE A 20 0.21 11.56 -4.32
CA PHE A 20 1.43 11.78 -5.08
C PHE A 20 2.03 10.45 -5.53
N ASP A 21 2.86 10.49 -6.53
CA ASP A 21 3.65 9.33 -6.93
C ASP A 21 4.88 9.26 -6.02
N ARG A 22 5.06 8.14 -5.32
CA ARG A 22 6.28 7.92 -4.53
C ARG A 22 7.51 7.91 -5.44
N PRO A 23 8.71 8.16 -4.90
CA PRO A 23 9.95 8.19 -5.68
C PRO A 23 10.09 6.98 -6.62
N GLY A 24 10.37 7.26 -7.90
CA GLY A 24 10.52 6.25 -8.95
C GLY A 24 9.24 5.77 -9.62
N TYR A 25 8.06 6.22 -9.16
CA TYR A 25 6.77 5.97 -9.84
C TYR A 25 6.30 7.20 -10.61
N GLY A 26 5.49 6.95 -11.63
CA GLY A 26 4.76 7.98 -12.36
C GLY A 26 5.64 9.14 -12.80
N GLY A 27 5.37 10.34 -12.30
CA GLY A 27 6.13 11.56 -12.59
C GLY A 27 7.23 11.91 -11.61
N SER A 28 7.43 11.12 -10.54
CA SER A 28 8.40 11.42 -9.50
C SER A 28 9.80 10.87 -9.83
N ASP A 29 10.82 11.66 -9.50
CA ASP A 29 12.21 11.23 -9.60
C ASP A 29 12.48 10.02 -8.69
N ARG A 30 13.44 9.20 -9.07
CA ARG A 30 13.87 8.05 -8.28
C ARG A 30 14.72 8.48 -7.08
N MET A 31 14.45 7.89 -5.92
CA MET A 31 15.31 7.90 -4.74
C MET A 31 15.78 6.47 -4.48
N ALA A 32 16.96 6.12 -4.95
CA ALA A 32 17.51 4.78 -4.77
C ALA A 32 17.85 4.52 -3.29
N SER A 33 17.74 3.24 -2.87
CA SER A 33 18.07 2.80 -1.51
C SER A 33 17.26 3.48 -0.40
N ARG A 34 16.08 4.03 -0.74
CA ARG A 34 15.17 4.62 0.26
C ARG A 34 14.64 3.58 1.23
N LEU A 35 14.41 4.00 2.45
CA LEU A 35 13.66 3.25 3.45
C LEU A 35 12.17 3.61 3.37
N VAL A 36 11.34 2.82 4.04
CA VAL A 36 9.91 3.13 4.19
C VAL A 36 9.70 4.48 4.90
N SER A 37 10.54 4.80 5.88
CA SER A 37 10.51 6.05 6.65
C SER A 37 10.73 7.32 5.83
N ASP A 38 11.46 7.25 4.71
CA ASP A 38 11.84 8.45 3.94
C ASP A 38 10.62 9.18 3.35
N VAL A 39 9.50 8.48 3.14
CA VAL A 39 8.24 9.08 2.69
C VAL A 39 7.74 10.21 3.60
N ALA A 40 8.08 10.18 4.88
CA ALA A 40 7.63 11.21 5.83
C ALA A 40 8.15 12.60 5.46
N ALA A 41 9.39 12.68 4.97
CA ALA A 41 9.97 13.93 4.49
C ALA A 41 9.25 14.46 3.24
N ASP A 42 8.92 13.59 2.29
CA ASP A 42 8.17 13.96 1.08
C ASP A 42 6.78 14.49 1.42
N VAL A 43 6.05 13.76 2.29
CA VAL A 43 4.70 14.14 2.73
C VAL A 43 4.74 15.48 3.49
N LEU A 44 5.73 15.68 4.35
CA LEU A 44 5.91 16.94 5.07
C LEU A 44 6.18 18.11 4.11
N ALA A 45 7.04 17.90 3.11
CA ALA A 45 7.35 18.92 2.10
C ALA A 45 6.09 19.30 1.29
N ILE A 46 5.29 18.30 0.87
CA ILE A 46 4.02 18.51 0.15
C ILE A 46 3.03 19.27 1.04
N ALA A 47 2.86 18.86 2.30
CA ALA A 47 1.95 19.50 3.23
C ALA A 47 2.34 20.98 3.47
N ASN A 48 3.63 21.25 3.64
CA ASN A 48 4.15 22.62 3.81
C ASN A 48 3.95 23.46 2.54
N HIS A 49 4.19 22.90 1.35
CA HIS A 49 3.97 23.60 0.08
C HIS A 49 2.50 23.96 -0.16
N LEU A 50 1.59 23.17 0.38
CA LEU A 50 0.14 23.36 0.25
C LEU A 50 -0.48 24.11 1.45
N ASP A 51 0.33 24.63 2.38
CA ASP A 51 -0.09 25.29 3.61
C ASP A 51 -1.06 24.45 4.46
N ILE A 52 -0.80 23.11 4.52
CA ILE A 52 -1.61 22.19 5.31
C ILE A 52 -0.90 21.93 6.64
N GLU A 53 -1.49 22.38 7.72
CA GLU A 53 -0.93 22.23 9.06
C GLU A 53 -1.11 20.81 9.59
N ARG A 54 -2.30 20.23 9.48
CA ARG A 54 -2.63 18.89 9.95
C ARG A 54 -3.41 18.09 8.90
N PHE A 55 -3.18 16.79 8.84
CA PHE A 55 -3.80 15.90 7.87
C PHE A 55 -3.92 14.47 8.41
N ALA A 56 -4.86 13.72 7.87
CA ALA A 56 -4.89 12.26 8.05
C ALA A 56 -4.15 11.57 6.88
N VAL A 57 -3.66 10.37 7.12
CA VAL A 57 -3.00 9.56 6.09
C VAL A 57 -3.76 8.25 5.85
N ILE A 58 -3.78 7.80 4.60
CA ILE A 58 -4.36 6.52 4.22
C ILE A 58 -3.40 5.79 3.29
N GLY A 59 -3.15 4.51 3.57
CA GLY A 59 -2.32 3.65 2.74
C GLY A 59 -2.97 2.30 2.47
N ARG A 60 -2.96 1.84 1.22
CA ARG A 60 -3.45 0.51 0.83
C ARG A 60 -2.30 -0.34 0.33
N SER A 61 -2.30 -1.64 0.70
CA SER A 61 -1.26 -2.60 0.29
C SER A 61 0.13 -2.05 0.61
N GLY A 62 1.06 -1.97 -0.33
CA GLY A 62 2.37 -1.33 -0.16
C GLY A 62 2.34 0.15 0.26
N GLY A 63 1.18 0.80 0.25
CA GLY A 63 1.01 2.15 0.81
C GLY A 63 0.89 2.17 2.34
N GLY A 64 0.51 1.05 2.96
CA GLY A 64 0.32 0.95 4.42
C GLY A 64 1.58 1.23 5.23
N PRO A 65 2.73 0.60 4.95
CA PRO A 65 3.99 0.90 5.62
C PRO A 65 4.34 2.39 5.58
N HIS A 66 4.12 3.03 4.44
CA HIS A 66 4.38 4.47 4.27
C HIS A 66 3.40 5.35 5.06
N ALA A 67 2.12 4.96 5.17
CA ALA A 67 1.17 5.68 6.03
C ALA A 67 1.55 5.55 7.51
N LEU A 68 2.00 4.36 7.96
CA LEU A 68 2.51 4.14 9.31
C LEU A 68 3.78 4.93 9.58
N ALA A 69 4.69 5.05 8.60
CA ALA A 69 5.87 5.91 8.71
C ALA A 69 5.50 7.37 8.96
N CYS A 70 4.53 7.91 8.21
CA CYS A 70 4.03 9.26 8.45
C CYS A 70 3.42 9.41 9.86
N ALA A 71 2.66 8.41 10.32
CA ALA A 71 2.05 8.42 11.65
C ALA A 71 3.09 8.39 12.78
N ALA A 72 4.18 7.64 12.60
CA ALA A 72 5.27 7.55 13.58
C ALA A 72 6.16 8.79 13.61
N MET A 73 6.50 9.32 12.43
CA MET A 73 7.53 10.37 12.30
C MET A 73 6.98 11.79 12.28
N LEU A 74 5.66 11.95 12.06
CA LEU A 74 5.00 13.26 12.00
C LEU A 74 3.82 13.36 13.00
N PRO A 75 4.00 13.02 14.30
CA PRO A 75 2.89 12.93 15.24
C PRO A 75 2.16 14.27 15.45
N ASP A 76 2.85 15.40 15.28
CA ASP A 76 2.25 16.74 15.40
C ASP A 76 1.43 17.16 14.16
N ARG A 77 1.63 16.48 13.04
CA ARG A 77 1.01 16.80 11.74
C ARG A 77 -0.07 15.80 11.36
N VAL A 78 0.14 14.50 11.62
CA VAL A 78 -0.80 13.44 11.32
C VAL A 78 -1.86 13.35 12.41
N THR A 79 -3.13 13.40 12.03
CA THR A 79 -4.25 13.29 12.97
C THR A 79 -4.69 11.86 13.18
N ARG A 80 -4.70 11.04 12.13
CA ARG A 80 -5.13 9.64 12.10
C ARG A 80 -4.46 8.92 10.94
N ALA A 81 -4.31 7.60 11.03
CA ALA A 81 -3.82 6.77 9.94
C ALA A 81 -4.77 5.61 9.64
N GLY A 82 -5.12 5.43 8.36
CA GLY A 82 -5.86 4.28 7.85
C GLY A 82 -4.96 3.37 7.03
N VAL A 83 -4.93 2.08 7.33
CA VAL A 83 -4.10 1.08 6.65
C VAL A 83 -4.99 -0.07 6.17
N LEU A 84 -4.97 -0.33 4.88
CA LEU A 84 -5.89 -1.24 4.22
C LEU A 84 -5.12 -2.38 3.52
N GLY A 85 -5.33 -3.63 3.94
CA GLY A 85 -4.76 -4.81 3.29
C GLY A 85 -3.24 -4.71 3.11
N SER A 86 -2.49 -4.55 4.20
CA SER A 86 -1.06 -4.23 4.15
C SER A 86 -0.20 -5.28 4.84
N ILE A 87 1.11 -5.23 4.54
CA ILE A 87 2.12 -6.13 5.12
C ILE A 87 2.71 -5.56 6.41
N ALA A 88 3.22 -6.45 7.27
CA ALA A 88 4.06 -6.12 8.42
C ALA A 88 5.54 -6.02 8.03
N PRO A 89 6.42 -5.45 8.88
CA PRO A 89 7.87 -5.47 8.66
C PRO A 89 8.39 -6.88 8.43
N ARG A 90 9.38 -7.04 7.54
CA ARG A 90 9.96 -8.36 7.24
C ARG A 90 10.60 -9.04 8.46
N GLY A 91 11.08 -8.25 9.43
CA GLY A 91 11.65 -8.72 10.69
C GLY A 91 10.64 -8.91 11.83
N ALA A 92 9.34 -9.03 11.54
CA ALA A 92 8.28 -9.22 12.53
C ALA A 92 8.46 -10.52 13.32
N GLU A 93 8.93 -10.44 14.56
CA GLU A 93 9.16 -11.61 15.41
C GLU A 93 7.84 -12.31 15.75
N GLY A 94 7.83 -13.63 15.63
CA GLY A 94 6.66 -14.47 15.89
C GLY A 94 5.61 -14.50 14.77
N LEU A 95 5.82 -13.77 13.67
CA LEU A 95 5.00 -13.84 12.46
C LEU A 95 5.66 -14.76 11.43
N ASP A 96 4.97 -15.83 11.01
CA ASP A 96 5.33 -16.50 9.77
C ASP A 96 4.93 -15.61 8.59
N TRP A 97 5.90 -14.81 8.13
CA TRP A 97 5.69 -13.69 7.22
C TRP A 97 5.13 -14.12 5.86
N TYR A 98 5.43 -15.33 5.42
CA TYR A 98 4.98 -15.87 4.12
C TYR A 98 3.73 -16.75 4.21
N ALA A 99 3.30 -17.12 5.42
CA ALA A 99 2.16 -18.02 5.57
C ALA A 99 0.87 -17.46 4.95
N GLY A 100 0.31 -18.17 3.99
CA GLY A 100 -0.91 -17.78 3.27
C GLY A 100 -0.70 -16.73 2.18
N MET A 101 0.54 -16.31 1.90
CA MET A 101 0.86 -15.36 0.84
C MET A 101 0.87 -16.04 -0.54
N SER A 102 0.46 -15.31 -1.58
CA SER A 102 0.49 -15.77 -2.97
C SER A 102 1.91 -16.12 -3.44
N GLU A 103 2.03 -17.09 -4.33
CA GLU A 103 3.33 -17.56 -4.84
C GLU A 103 4.12 -16.42 -5.53
N SER A 104 3.42 -15.52 -6.23
CA SER A 104 4.06 -14.37 -6.88
C SER A 104 4.72 -13.44 -5.86
N ASN A 105 4.02 -13.10 -4.78
CA ASN A 105 4.55 -12.23 -3.73
C ASN A 105 5.65 -12.93 -2.92
N VAL A 106 5.50 -14.21 -2.60
CA VAL A 106 6.56 -14.99 -1.94
C VAL A 106 7.84 -14.93 -2.76
N ARG A 107 7.74 -15.17 -4.07
CA ARG A 107 8.89 -15.10 -4.99
C ARG A 107 9.50 -13.70 -5.02
N GLU A 108 8.68 -12.66 -5.22
CA GLU A 108 9.15 -11.27 -5.28
C GLU A 108 9.94 -10.89 -4.01
N PHE A 109 9.37 -11.10 -2.83
CA PHE A 109 10.02 -10.73 -1.57
C PHE A 109 11.21 -11.63 -1.22
N THR A 110 11.18 -12.91 -1.62
CA THR A 110 12.34 -13.80 -1.45
C THR A 110 13.49 -13.35 -2.36
N THR A 111 13.20 -13.03 -3.61
CA THR A 111 14.20 -12.52 -4.57
C THR A 111 14.72 -11.15 -4.10
N ALA A 112 13.86 -10.26 -3.63
CA ALA A 112 14.27 -8.96 -3.08
C ALA A 112 15.26 -9.08 -1.92
N ALA A 113 15.06 -10.06 -1.04
CA ALA A 113 15.92 -10.27 0.12
C ALA A 113 17.23 -10.99 -0.21
N ALA A 114 17.23 -11.94 -1.15
CA ALA A 114 18.36 -12.84 -1.41
C ALA A 114 19.18 -12.47 -2.65
N ALA A 115 18.54 -11.88 -3.67
CA ALA A 115 19.14 -11.62 -4.98
C ALA A 115 18.59 -10.32 -5.63
N PRO A 116 18.92 -9.13 -5.07
CA PRO A 116 18.38 -7.85 -5.56
C PRO A 116 18.61 -7.60 -7.06
N GLU A 117 19.72 -8.07 -7.62
CA GLU A 117 20.02 -7.92 -9.04
C GLU A 117 19.05 -8.72 -9.92
N SER A 118 18.70 -9.93 -9.50
CA SER A 118 17.69 -10.75 -10.19
C SER A 118 16.31 -10.11 -10.10
N LEU A 119 15.95 -9.51 -8.96
CA LEU A 119 14.70 -8.75 -8.81
C LEU A 119 14.62 -7.60 -9.83
N ILE A 120 15.71 -6.84 -9.99
CA ILE A 120 15.77 -5.72 -10.93
C ILE A 120 15.45 -6.19 -12.34
N GLU A 121 16.04 -7.30 -12.78
CA GLU A 121 15.80 -7.87 -14.10
C GLU A 121 14.35 -8.36 -14.25
N GLU A 122 13.85 -9.16 -13.29
CA GLU A 122 12.51 -9.73 -13.32
C GLU A 122 11.42 -8.65 -13.34
N LEU A 123 11.52 -7.66 -12.46
CA LEU A 123 10.55 -6.56 -12.40
C LEU A 123 10.67 -5.62 -13.60
N GLY A 124 11.87 -5.44 -14.14
CA GLY A 124 12.09 -4.69 -15.38
C GLY A 124 11.37 -5.32 -16.57
N LEU A 125 11.48 -6.64 -16.72
CA LEU A 125 10.78 -7.40 -17.76
C LEU A 125 9.25 -7.37 -17.55
N THR A 126 8.81 -7.49 -16.30
CA THR A 126 7.37 -7.44 -15.97
C THR A 126 6.79 -6.06 -16.24
N ALA A 127 7.49 -4.99 -15.86
CA ALA A 127 7.08 -3.62 -16.16
C ALA A 127 6.98 -3.36 -17.68
N ALA A 128 7.90 -3.90 -18.47
CA ALA A 128 7.84 -3.80 -19.93
C ALA A 128 6.58 -4.47 -20.51
N ARG A 129 6.19 -5.65 -19.99
CA ARG A 129 4.95 -6.34 -20.38
C ARG A 129 3.72 -5.53 -19.98
N ILE A 130 3.69 -5.00 -18.76
CA ILE A 130 2.59 -4.15 -18.27
C ILE A 130 2.43 -2.89 -19.14
N LYS A 131 3.53 -2.25 -19.51
CA LYS A 131 3.51 -1.09 -20.41
C LYS A 131 2.95 -1.43 -21.79
N ALA A 132 3.26 -2.62 -22.31
CA ALA A 132 2.76 -3.07 -23.60
C ALA A 132 1.26 -3.40 -23.55
N ASP A 133 0.78 -4.05 -22.49
CA ASP A 133 -0.63 -4.40 -22.28
C ASP A 133 -1.00 -4.41 -20.80
N PRO A 134 -1.41 -3.26 -20.23
CA PRO A 134 -1.80 -3.16 -18.83
C PRO A 134 -3.04 -4.02 -18.46
N MET A 135 -3.94 -4.25 -19.42
CA MET A 135 -5.15 -5.06 -19.19
C MET A 135 -4.82 -6.55 -19.09
N SER A 136 -3.88 -7.03 -19.89
CA SER A 136 -3.38 -8.41 -19.80
C SER A 136 -2.78 -8.67 -18.42
N HIS A 137 -2.03 -7.72 -17.86
CA HIS A 137 -1.46 -7.87 -16.51
C HIS A 137 -2.54 -8.05 -15.44
N VAL A 138 -3.62 -7.27 -15.48
CA VAL A 138 -4.73 -7.45 -14.53
C VAL A 138 -5.32 -8.87 -14.63
N ALA A 139 -5.38 -9.44 -15.84
CA ALA A 139 -5.83 -10.80 -16.04
C ALA A 139 -4.87 -11.85 -15.45
N THR A 140 -3.55 -11.59 -15.45
CA THR A 140 -2.55 -12.52 -14.88
C THR A 140 -2.63 -12.67 -13.36
N LEU A 141 -3.26 -11.73 -12.65
CA LEU A 141 -3.50 -11.81 -11.21
C LEU A 141 -4.62 -12.81 -10.86
N GLY A 142 -5.52 -13.07 -11.81
CA GLY A 142 -6.74 -13.87 -11.59
C GLY A 142 -6.52 -15.26 -10.99
N PRO A 143 -5.54 -16.06 -11.45
CA PRO A 143 -5.28 -17.40 -10.93
C PRO A 143 -4.95 -17.46 -9.43
N GLU A 144 -4.26 -16.45 -8.89
CA GLU A 144 -3.90 -16.37 -7.48
C GLU A 144 -4.98 -15.73 -6.61
N MET A 145 -5.94 -15.02 -7.21
CA MET A 145 -7.01 -14.33 -6.47
C MET A 145 -8.00 -15.31 -5.84
N PRO A 146 -8.39 -15.12 -4.58
CA PRO A 146 -9.58 -15.77 -4.02
C PRO A 146 -10.86 -15.31 -4.72
N GLU A 147 -11.95 -16.06 -4.55
CA GLU A 147 -13.23 -15.79 -5.23
C GLU A 147 -13.78 -14.39 -4.91
N SER A 148 -13.59 -13.94 -3.69
CA SER A 148 -13.98 -12.58 -3.25
C SER A 148 -13.29 -11.49 -4.09
N ASP A 149 -11.99 -11.61 -4.32
CA ASP A 149 -11.25 -10.67 -5.17
C ASP A 149 -11.62 -10.79 -6.65
N ARG A 150 -11.79 -12.01 -7.15
CA ARG A 150 -12.23 -12.22 -8.55
C ARG A 150 -13.55 -11.51 -8.83
N ARG A 151 -14.50 -11.52 -7.87
CA ARG A 151 -15.78 -10.79 -7.99
C ARG A 151 -15.59 -9.28 -8.10
N VAL A 152 -14.74 -8.70 -7.26
CA VAL A 152 -14.44 -7.26 -7.29
C VAL A 152 -13.78 -6.87 -8.61
N VAL A 153 -12.77 -7.64 -9.04
CA VAL A 153 -12.01 -7.37 -10.27
C VAL A 153 -12.81 -7.75 -11.54
N ALA A 154 -13.91 -8.51 -11.42
CA ALA A 154 -14.83 -8.76 -12.55
C ALA A 154 -15.51 -7.48 -13.05
N ASP A 155 -15.66 -6.44 -12.20
CA ASP A 155 -16.18 -5.13 -12.62
C ASP A 155 -15.24 -4.48 -13.66
N GLY A 156 -15.79 -4.13 -14.82
CA GLY A 156 -15.01 -3.56 -15.93
C GLY A 156 -14.40 -2.19 -15.60
N GLY A 157 -15.08 -1.39 -14.76
CA GLY A 157 -14.58 -0.11 -14.29
C GLY A 157 -13.37 -0.26 -13.36
N ILE A 158 -13.43 -1.24 -12.45
CA ILE A 158 -12.31 -1.56 -11.54
C ILE A 158 -11.12 -2.07 -12.34
N ARG A 159 -11.32 -3.01 -13.30
CA ARG A 159 -10.23 -3.48 -14.16
C ARG A 159 -9.56 -2.35 -14.93
N MET A 160 -10.35 -1.47 -15.53
CA MET A 160 -9.81 -0.31 -16.26
C MET A 160 -9.05 0.63 -15.33
N LEU A 161 -9.55 0.85 -14.11
CA LEU A 161 -8.89 1.67 -13.11
C LEU A 161 -7.53 1.08 -12.70
N LEU A 162 -7.48 -0.24 -12.44
CA LEU A 162 -6.24 -0.94 -12.12
C LEU A 162 -5.24 -0.87 -13.28
N ALA A 163 -5.67 -1.15 -14.51
CA ALA A 163 -4.82 -1.08 -15.68
C ALA A 163 -4.23 0.33 -15.89
N LYS A 164 -5.04 1.38 -15.72
CA LYS A 164 -4.56 2.77 -15.79
C LYS A 164 -3.55 3.08 -14.69
N ASN A 165 -3.77 2.58 -13.47
CA ASN A 165 -2.81 2.78 -12.37
C ASN A 165 -1.47 2.11 -12.65
N PHE A 166 -1.47 0.87 -13.15
CA PHE A 166 -0.24 0.19 -13.54
C PHE A 166 0.49 0.92 -14.67
N ALA A 167 -0.24 1.34 -15.70
CA ALA A 167 0.33 2.08 -16.81
C ALA A 167 0.97 3.39 -16.36
N GLU A 168 0.30 4.15 -15.49
CA GLU A 168 0.82 5.41 -14.96
C GLU A 168 1.99 5.19 -14.01
N ALA A 169 1.88 4.24 -13.08
CA ALA A 169 2.93 3.96 -12.10
C ALA A 169 4.26 3.56 -12.78
N LEU A 170 4.18 2.80 -13.87
CA LEU A 170 5.33 2.24 -14.59
C LEU A 170 5.66 3.00 -15.88
N ARG A 171 5.07 4.20 -16.10
CA ARG A 171 5.21 4.90 -17.38
C ARG A 171 6.65 5.17 -17.79
N HIS A 172 7.55 5.40 -16.85
CA HIS A 172 8.96 5.63 -17.11
C HIS A 172 9.80 4.37 -16.89
N SER A 173 9.68 3.75 -15.72
CA SER A 173 10.50 2.60 -15.33
C SER A 173 9.84 1.75 -14.25
N ALA A 174 10.47 0.61 -13.89
CA ALA A 174 10.12 -0.21 -12.75
C ALA A 174 10.79 0.28 -11.44
N ALA A 175 11.53 1.39 -11.46
CA ALA A 175 12.41 1.78 -10.35
C ALA A 175 11.64 1.93 -9.02
N GLY A 176 10.47 2.56 -9.03
CA GLY A 176 9.66 2.71 -7.83
C GLY A 176 9.21 1.37 -7.23
N TRP A 177 8.84 0.39 -8.06
CA TRP A 177 8.44 -0.95 -7.63
C TRP A 177 9.62 -1.71 -7.03
N ILE A 178 10.77 -1.70 -7.73
CA ILE A 178 12.01 -2.32 -7.27
C ILE A 178 12.43 -1.73 -5.91
N ASP A 179 12.45 -0.40 -5.79
CA ASP A 179 12.86 0.27 -4.56
C ASP A 179 11.87 0.02 -3.41
N ASP A 180 10.55 -0.09 -3.67
CA ASP A 180 9.56 -0.50 -2.68
C ASP A 180 9.78 -1.94 -2.21
N ALA A 181 9.97 -2.90 -3.12
CA ALA A 181 10.19 -4.30 -2.76
C ALA A 181 11.44 -4.47 -1.87
N LEU A 182 12.50 -3.75 -2.18
CA LEU A 182 13.72 -3.72 -1.38
C LEU A 182 13.50 -3.06 -0.01
N ALA A 183 12.81 -1.91 0.03
CA ALA A 183 12.51 -1.19 1.26
C ALA A 183 11.62 -1.98 2.21
N PHE A 184 10.67 -2.78 1.70
CA PHE A 184 9.82 -3.65 2.52
C PHE A 184 10.59 -4.80 3.16
N CYS A 185 11.67 -5.27 2.50
CA CYS A 185 12.56 -6.31 3.03
C CYS A 185 13.61 -5.78 4.00
N ALA A 186 13.88 -4.47 4.00
CA ALA A 186 14.81 -3.79 4.92
C ALA A 186 14.09 -3.36 6.22
N PRO A 187 14.84 -2.96 7.27
CA PRO A 187 14.26 -2.25 8.40
C PRO A 187 13.52 -0.98 7.93
N TRP A 188 12.30 -0.76 8.42
CA TRP A 188 11.46 0.34 7.94
C TRP A 188 11.94 1.74 8.36
N GLY A 189 12.87 1.84 9.32
CA GLY A 189 13.45 3.10 9.80
C GLY A 189 12.64 3.79 10.92
N PHE A 190 11.61 3.12 11.47
CA PHE A 190 10.82 3.57 12.62
C PHE A 190 10.26 2.37 13.39
N ASN A 191 9.75 2.60 14.62
CA ASN A 191 9.09 1.56 15.41
C ASN A 191 7.58 1.77 15.40
N LEU A 192 6.83 0.69 15.24
CA LEU A 192 5.35 0.71 15.31
C LEU A 192 4.85 1.14 16.70
N ALA A 193 5.60 0.81 17.76
CA ALA A 193 5.28 1.19 19.13
C ALA A 193 5.36 2.70 19.39
N ASP A 194 6.06 3.46 18.54
CA ASP A 194 6.20 4.92 18.65
C ASP A 194 4.98 5.68 18.10
N ILE A 195 4.05 4.98 17.45
CA ILE A 195 2.85 5.60 16.88
C ILE A 195 1.88 5.99 17.99
N GLN A 196 1.59 7.30 18.10
CA GLN A 196 0.73 7.88 19.12
C GLN A 196 -0.65 8.27 18.59
N VAL A 197 -0.79 8.45 17.28
CA VAL A 197 -2.05 8.83 16.65
C VAL A 197 -2.96 7.60 16.47
N PRO A 198 -4.30 7.76 16.47
CA PRO A 198 -5.20 6.64 16.20
C PRO A 198 -4.92 6.00 14.85
N VAL A 199 -4.84 4.66 14.82
CA VAL A 199 -4.62 3.86 13.62
C VAL A 199 -5.77 2.88 13.41
N LEU A 200 -6.38 2.91 12.22
CA LEU A 200 -7.32 1.87 11.78
C LEU A 200 -6.61 0.91 10.85
N LEU A 201 -6.49 -0.34 11.25
CA LEU A 201 -6.03 -1.45 10.42
C LEU A 201 -7.25 -2.19 9.88
N TRP A 202 -7.52 -2.05 8.60
CA TRP A 202 -8.57 -2.83 7.92
C TRP A 202 -7.94 -3.95 7.10
N HIS A 203 -8.54 -5.16 7.15
CA HIS A 203 -8.05 -6.30 6.39
C HIS A 203 -9.18 -7.23 5.94
N GLY A 204 -9.04 -7.83 4.77
CA GLY A 204 -9.85 -8.97 4.36
C GLY A 204 -9.27 -10.27 4.91
N GLU A 205 -10.11 -11.14 5.48
CA GLU A 205 -9.67 -12.43 6.04
C GLU A 205 -9.01 -13.33 5.00
N ASP A 206 -9.54 -13.31 3.76
CA ASP A 206 -9.12 -14.17 2.66
C ASP A 206 -7.99 -13.55 1.80
N ASP A 207 -7.35 -12.45 2.27
CA ASP A 207 -6.29 -11.76 1.52
C ASP A 207 -5.04 -12.64 1.39
N VAL A 208 -4.70 -13.01 0.16
CA VAL A 208 -3.50 -13.80 -0.17
C VAL A 208 -2.32 -12.93 -0.61
N PHE A 209 -2.53 -11.67 -0.96
CA PHE A 209 -1.44 -10.77 -1.33
C PHE A 209 -0.74 -10.19 -0.10
N SER A 210 -1.53 -9.91 0.94
CA SER A 210 -1.05 -9.50 2.26
C SER A 210 -1.89 -10.25 3.30
N PRO A 211 -1.49 -11.41 3.76
CA PRO A 211 -2.32 -12.23 4.67
C PRO A 211 -2.75 -11.49 5.94
N ALA A 212 -3.98 -11.70 6.41
CA ALA A 212 -4.55 -11.01 7.57
C ALA A 212 -3.72 -11.17 8.87
N ALA A 213 -2.86 -12.18 8.95
CA ALA A 213 -1.90 -12.36 10.02
C ALA A 213 -0.97 -11.14 10.20
N HIS A 214 -0.62 -10.46 9.11
CA HIS A 214 0.18 -9.23 9.16
C HIS A 214 -0.53 -8.10 9.91
N ALA A 215 -1.81 -7.87 9.62
CA ALA A 215 -2.59 -6.84 10.31
C ALA A 215 -2.81 -7.20 11.80
N ARG A 216 -3.06 -8.47 12.11
CA ARG A 216 -3.17 -8.95 13.50
C ARG A 216 -1.88 -8.74 14.28
N TRP A 217 -0.73 -9.03 13.65
CA TRP A 217 0.57 -8.80 14.25
C TRP A 217 0.81 -7.29 14.48
N MET A 218 0.58 -6.45 13.46
CA MET A 218 0.75 -4.99 13.59
C MET A 218 -0.16 -4.39 14.66
N ALA A 219 -1.40 -4.89 14.81
CA ALA A 219 -2.32 -4.45 15.85
C ALA A 219 -1.78 -4.74 17.26
N GLY A 220 -1.00 -5.80 17.43
CA GLY A 220 -0.31 -6.09 18.70
C GLY A 220 0.90 -5.20 18.98
N GLN A 221 1.42 -4.50 17.97
CA GLN A 221 2.60 -3.64 18.10
C GLN A 221 2.25 -2.14 18.22
N ILE A 222 1.11 -1.71 17.67
CA ILE A 222 0.70 -0.31 17.63
C ILE A 222 -0.25 -0.04 18.80
N PRO A 223 0.13 0.79 19.80
CA PRO A 223 -0.68 0.98 21.01
C PRO A 223 -2.08 1.56 20.75
N THR A 224 -2.25 2.29 19.65
CA THR A 224 -3.47 3.01 19.29
C THR A 224 -4.25 2.33 18.17
N ALA A 225 -3.92 1.07 17.83
CA ALA A 225 -4.55 0.38 16.72
C ALA A 225 -5.95 -0.12 17.04
N GLU A 226 -6.88 0.18 16.13
CA GLU A 226 -8.17 -0.50 15.97
C GLU A 226 -8.02 -1.46 14.80
N LEU A 227 -8.33 -2.76 15.00
CA LEU A 227 -8.27 -3.78 13.95
C LEU A 227 -9.67 -4.20 13.51
N LEU A 228 -9.91 -4.10 12.21
CA LEU A 228 -11.12 -4.61 11.56
C LEU A 228 -10.75 -5.64 10.50
N VAL A 229 -11.05 -6.91 10.76
CA VAL A 229 -10.88 -8.00 9.79
C VAL A 229 -12.24 -8.46 9.32
N LEU A 230 -12.49 -8.42 8.01
CA LEU A 230 -13.77 -8.79 7.42
C LEU A 230 -13.73 -10.21 6.83
N PRO A 231 -14.63 -11.11 7.26
CA PRO A 231 -14.74 -12.44 6.69
C PRO A 231 -15.21 -12.38 5.23
N HIS A 232 -14.87 -13.39 4.45
CA HIS A 232 -15.26 -13.54 3.03
C HIS A 232 -14.87 -12.35 2.14
N THR A 233 -13.83 -11.65 2.54
CA THR A 233 -13.29 -10.45 1.88
C THR A 233 -11.79 -10.62 1.70
N ALA A 234 -11.24 -10.13 0.60
CA ALA A 234 -9.81 -10.21 0.33
C ALA A 234 -9.22 -8.84 -0.05
N HIS A 235 -8.09 -8.82 -0.73
CA HIS A 235 -7.27 -7.63 -0.97
C HIS A 235 -8.00 -6.49 -1.69
N PHE A 236 -8.77 -6.81 -2.72
CA PHE A 236 -9.49 -5.79 -3.50
C PHE A 236 -10.78 -5.32 -2.83
N GLY A 237 -11.29 -6.00 -1.82
CA GLY A 237 -12.36 -5.52 -0.95
C GLY A 237 -12.02 -4.19 -0.26
N ALA A 238 -10.73 -3.89 -0.10
CA ALA A 238 -10.24 -2.58 0.36
C ALA A 238 -10.77 -1.40 -0.47
N LEU A 239 -11.11 -1.60 -1.74
CA LEU A 239 -11.66 -0.55 -2.60
C LEU A 239 -13.09 -0.15 -2.22
N GLU A 240 -13.85 -1.08 -1.67
CA GLU A 240 -15.25 -0.89 -1.28
C GLU A 240 -15.40 -0.16 0.06
N VAL A 241 -14.43 -0.34 0.97
CA VAL A 241 -14.47 0.24 2.32
C VAL A 241 -13.83 1.63 2.45
N VAL A 242 -13.22 2.12 1.37
CA VAL A 242 -12.59 3.46 1.39
C VAL A 242 -13.52 4.56 1.91
N PRO A 243 -14.82 4.64 1.54
CA PRO A 243 -15.72 5.66 2.08
C PRO A 243 -15.85 5.62 3.60
N ASP A 244 -15.94 4.43 4.20
CA ASP A 244 -16.08 4.25 5.65
C ASP A 244 -14.77 4.63 6.37
N VAL A 245 -13.64 4.24 5.79
CA VAL A 245 -12.31 4.61 6.31
C VAL A 245 -12.09 6.12 6.22
N LEU A 246 -12.48 6.77 5.12
CA LEU A 246 -12.42 8.23 5.00
C LEU A 246 -13.29 8.90 6.07
N SER A 247 -14.51 8.39 6.30
CA SER A 247 -15.40 8.89 7.36
C SER A 247 -14.79 8.75 8.74
N TRP A 248 -14.03 7.67 9.00
CA TRP A 248 -13.30 7.47 10.25
C TRP A 248 -12.12 8.44 10.38
N LEU A 249 -11.39 8.70 9.29
CA LEU A 249 -10.21 9.56 9.27
C LEU A 249 -10.51 11.04 9.54
N ILE A 250 -11.73 11.51 9.22
CA ILE A 250 -12.14 12.92 9.38
C ILE A 250 -12.83 13.23 10.71
N ARG A 251 -12.98 12.23 11.60
CA ARG A 251 -13.50 12.43 12.97
C ARG A 251 -12.43 13.05 13.85
#